data_7299e825f47e91d32fcd424ab076865f
#
_entry.id   7299e825f47e91d32fcd424ab076865f
#
_cell.length_a   1.000
_cell.length_b   1.000
_cell.length_c   1.000
_cell.angle_alpha   90.00
_cell.angle_beta   90.00
_cell.angle_gamma   90.00
#
_symmetry.space_group_name_H-M   'P 1'
#
loop_
_entity.id
_entity.type
_entity.pdbx_description
1 polymer ?
#
loop_
_entity_poly.entity_id
_entity_poly.type
_entity_poly.pdbx_seq_one_letter_code
_entity_poly.pdbx_strand_id
1 'polypeptide(L)'
;MSLSDQNLIWIDLEMTGLDPETHKIIEIATIVTDAQLNVLAEGPVLAIHQSEQELLKMDDWCTTTHTNSGLVERVKASDINEQQAVAQTIEFLQQWVPHGVSPICGNSIGQDRRFLYKHMPDLESYFHYRYIDVSTLKELTRRWKPEVLDGFSKQGSHLALDDIRESIAELKYYRQTIFTI
;
A
#
# COMPACT_ATOMS: atom_id res chain seq x y z
N MET A 1 -13.24 -18.06 6.86
CA MET A 1 -11.90 -17.43 6.91
C MET A 1 -10.90 -18.56 6.73
N SER A 2 -9.98 -18.46 5.80
CA SER A 2 -8.99 -19.51 5.53
C SER A 2 -7.60 -18.89 5.53
N LEU A 3 -6.84 -19.15 6.58
CA LEU A 3 -5.41 -18.90 6.62
C LEU A 3 -4.75 -19.71 5.50
N SER A 4 -4.01 -19.06 4.60
CA SER A 4 -3.38 -19.72 3.46
C SER A 4 -2.05 -19.07 3.10
N ASP A 5 -1.07 -19.89 2.71
CA ASP A 5 0.22 -19.47 2.18
C ASP A 5 0.13 -18.96 0.72
N GLN A 6 -1.03 -19.15 0.08
CA GLN A 6 -1.32 -18.64 -1.26
C GLN A 6 -1.97 -17.25 -1.26
N ASN A 7 -2.42 -16.77 -0.10
CA ASN A 7 -3.00 -15.43 0.01
C ASN A 7 -1.93 -14.36 -0.15
N LEU A 8 -2.34 -13.22 -0.73
CA LEU A 8 -1.47 -12.09 -1.01
C LEU A 8 -1.83 -10.91 -0.10
N ILE A 9 -0.79 -10.25 0.43
CA ILE A 9 -0.93 -9.04 1.24
C ILE A 9 -0.66 -7.83 0.35
N TRP A 10 -1.68 -6.99 0.21
CA TRP A 10 -1.61 -5.70 -0.43
C TRP A 10 -1.51 -4.62 0.63
N ILE A 11 -0.62 -3.66 0.43
CA ILE A 11 -0.39 -2.56 1.35
C ILE A 11 -0.14 -1.27 0.57
N ASP A 12 -0.54 -0.17 1.13
CA ASP A 12 -0.23 1.17 0.66
C ASP A 12 -0.03 2.10 1.84
N LEU A 13 0.90 3.02 1.70
CA LEU A 13 1.26 4.01 2.71
C LEU A 13 1.09 5.41 2.15
N GLU A 14 0.53 6.32 2.95
CA GLU A 14 0.69 7.74 2.72
C GLU A 14 1.80 8.29 3.63
N MET A 15 2.62 9.17 3.07
CA MET A 15 3.79 9.71 3.75
C MET A 15 3.85 11.23 3.62
N THR A 16 4.63 11.87 4.49
CA THR A 16 4.90 13.31 4.40
C THR A 16 5.87 13.69 3.27
N GLY A 17 6.36 12.71 2.51
CA GLY A 17 7.26 12.86 1.37
C GLY A 17 7.94 11.53 1.03
N LEU A 18 8.93 11.54 0.15
CA LEU A 18 9.48 10.31 -0.46
C LEU A 18 10.81 9.82 0.12
N ASP A 19 11.41 10.54 1.05
CA ASP A 19 12.68 10.16 1.67
C ASP A 19 12.43 9.60 3.09
N PRO A 20 12.63 8.29 3.33
CA PRO A 20 12.38 7.68 4.65
C PRO A 20 13.30 8.18 5.75
N GLU A 21 14.42 8.85 5.43
CA GLU A 21 15.31 9.43 6.45
C GLU A 21 14.73 10.72 7.07
N THR A 22 13.92 11.45 6.33
CA THR A 22 13.42 12.77 6.73
C THR A 22 11.89 12.83 6.86
N HIS A 23 11.17 11.91 6.22
CA HIS A 23 9.72 11.89 6.18
C HIS A 23 9.12 10.75 7.00
N LYS A 24 7.82 10.85 7.28
CA LYS A 24 7.09 9.94 8.15
C LYS A 24 5.90 9.30 7.46
N ILE A 25 5.52 8.12 7.92
CA ILE A 25 4.28 7.46 7.54
C ILE A 25 3.12 8.17 8.27
N ILE A 26 2.07 8.51 7.55
CA ILE A 26 0.87 9.19 8.07
C ILE A 26 -0.41 8.39 7.88
N GLU A 27 -0.43 7.43 6.97
CA GLU A 27 -1.53 6.46 6.85
C GLU A 27 -0.98 5.10 6.40
N ILE A 28 -1.64 4.04 6.83
CA ILE A 28 -1.41 2.67 6.38
C ILE A 28 -2.75 1.99 6.14
N ALA A 29 -2.86 1.27 5.02
CA ALA A 29 -3.97 0.39 4.72
C ALA A 29 -3.48 -0.95 4.20
N THR A 30 -4.28 -2.01 4.40
CA THR A 30 -3.99 -3.35 3.88
C THR A 30 -5.24 -4.02 3.37
N ILE A 31 -5.07 -4.83 2.32
CA ILE A 31 -6.09 -5.76 1.81
C ILE A 31 -5.44 -7.13 1.66
N VAL A 32 -6.20 -8.18 1.95
CA VAL A 32 -5.79 -9.56 1.65
C VAL A 32 -6.64 -10.09 0.51
N THR A 33 -5.98 -10.66 -0.50
CA THR A 33 -6.65 -11.39 -1.59
C THR A 33 -6.20 -12.86 -1.60
N ASP A 34 -7.01 -13.70 -2.28
CA ASP A 34 -6.51 -15.01 -2.71
C ASP A 34 -5.53 -14.88 -3.90
N ALA A 35 -4.98 -16.00 -4.35
CA ALA A 35 -4.10 -16.06 -5.52
C ALA A 35 -4.80 -15.65 -6.84
N GLN A 36 -6.14 -15.62 -6.85
CA GLN A 36 -6.93 -15.21 -8.01
C GLN A 36 -7.30 -13.72 -7.96
N LEU A 37 -6.77 -12.99 -6.98
CA LEU A 37 -7.00 -11.56 -6.72
C LEU A 37 -8.44 -11.26 -6.23
N ASN A 38 -9.18 -12.24 -5.72
CA ASN A 38 -10.44 -11.97 -5.06
C ASN A 38 -10.16 -11.43 -3.66
N VAL A 39 -10.78 -10.31 -3.31
CA VAL A 39 -10.65 -9.71 -1.98
C VAL A 39 -11.27 -10.63 -0.94
N LEU A 40 -10.48 -11.04 0.04
CA LEU A 40 -10.88 -11.89 1.16
C LEU A 40 -11.23 -11.05 2.39
N ALA A 41 -10.43 -10.01 2.64
CA ALA A 41 -10.64 -9.08 3.75
C ALA A 41 -9.95 -7.74 3.51
N GLU A 42 -10.54 -6.69 4.04
CA GLU A 42 -9.94 -5.37 4.17
C GLU A 42 -9.49 -5.19 5.62
N GLY A 43 -8.26 -4.78 5.79
CA GLY A 43 -7.67 -4.53 7.10
C GLY A 43 -8.00 -3.15 7.65
N PRO A 44 -7.46 -2.81 8.81
CA PRO A 44 -7.63 -1.49 9.36
C PRO A 44 -6.99 -0.43 8.46
N VAL A 45 -7.66 0.71 8.32
CA VAL A 45 -7.11 1.93 7.73
C VAL A 45 -6.74 2.85 8.88
N LEU A 46 -5.46 3.08 9.08
CA LEU A 46 -4.95 3.75 10.28
C LEU A 46 -4.23 5.05 9.89
N ALA A 47 -4.81 6.18 10.27
CA ALA A 47 -4.10 7.45 10.31
C ALA A 47 -3.15 7.44 11.51
N ILE A 48 -1.86 7.72 11.28
CA ILE A 48 -0.81 7.67 12.29
C ILE A 48 -0.52 9.09 12.75
N HIS A 49 -0.63 9.32 14.05
CA HIS A 49 -0.38 10.64 14.62
C HIS A 49 1.04 11.13 14.34
N GLN A 50 1.14 12.35 13.84
CA GLN A 50 2.41 13.05 13.67
C GLN A 50 2.30 14.48 14.23
N SER A 51 3.40 15.01 14.74
CA SER A 51 3.45 16.37 15.24
C SER A 51 3.27 17.39 14.10
N GLU A 52 2.82 18.59 14.45
CA GLU A 52 2.75 19.69 13.47
C GLU A 52 4.10 19.97 12.80
N GLN A 53 5.20 19.83 13.55
CA GLN A 53 6.56 20.01 13.01
C GLN A 53 6.89 18.97 11.91
N GLU A 54 6.41 17.73 12.05
CA GLU A 54 6.58 16.71 11.00
C GLU A 54 5.68 16.99 9.80
N LEU A 55 4.45 17.42 10.01
CA LEU A 55 3.53 17.78 8.94
C LEU A 55 4.00 19.00 8.14
N LEU A 56 4.68 19.95 8.77
CA LEU A 56 5.27 21.12 8.10
C LEU A 56 6.46 20.77 7.17
N LYS A 57 6.97 19.54 7.20
CA LYS A 57 8.03 19.09 6.26
C LYS A 57 7.45 18.65 4.91
N MET A 58 6.13 18.51 4.77
CA MET A 58 5.48 18.20 3.51
C MET A 58 5.76 19.30 2.47
N ASP A 59 6.05 18.90 1.24
CA ASP A 59 6.09 19.81 0.11
C ASP A 59 4.67 20.29 -0.27
N ASP A 60 4.59 21.19 -1.23
CA ASP A 60 3.31 21.77 -1.68
C ASP A 60 2.34 20.70 -2.22
N TRP A 61 2.87 19.67 -2.89
CA TRP A 61 2.05 18.60 -3.45
C TRP A 61 1.46 17.72 -2.34
N CYS A 62 2.29 17.23 -1.42
CA CYS A 62 1.84 16.43 -0.26
C CYS A 62 0.85 17.21 0.59
N THR A 63 1.16 18.48 0.90
CA THR A 63 0.29 19.36 1.69
C THR A 63 -1.07 19.51 1.04
N THR A 64 -1.11 19.81 -0.27
CA THR A 64 -2.36 20.00 -1.01
C THR A 64 -3.17 18.70 -1.08
N THR A 65 -2.53 17.59 -1.45
CA THR A 65 -3.18 16.29 -1.63
C THR A 65 -3.75 15.77 -0.33
N HIS A 66 -2.94 15.74 0.74
CA HIS A 66 -3.38 15.21 2.04
C HIS A 66 -4.37 16.13 2.78
N THR A 67 -4.34 17.43 2.52
CA THR A 67 -5.37 18.33 3.02
C THR A 67 -6.70 18.10 2.30
N ASN A 68 -6.68 18.02 0.97
CA ASN A 68 -7.90 17.83 0.18
C ASN A 68 -8.58 16.47 0.44
N SER A 69 -7.79 15.41 0.70
CA SER A 69 -8.33 14.09 1.10
C SER A 69 -8.80 14.03 2.56
N GLY A 70 -8.57 15.08 3.35
CA GLY A 70 -8.88 15.12 4.78
C GLY A 70 -7.91 14.29 5.65
N LEU A 71 -6.82 13.77 5.07
CA LEU A 71 -5.86 12.94 5.80
C LEU A 71 -5.13 13.75 6.88
N VAL A 72 -4.76 14.99 6.61
CA VAL A 72 -4.08 15.86 7.59
C VAL A 72 -4.90 16.00 8.88
N GLU A 73 -6.21 16.21 8.77
CA GLU A 73 -7.08 16.33 9.95
C GLU A 73 -7.23 14.98 10.68
N ARG A 74 -7.29 13.86 9.95
CA ARG A 74 -7.30 12.51 10.56
C ARG A 74 -6.01 12.21 11.31
N VAL A 75 -4.86 12.60 10.75
CA VAL A 75 -3.53 12.43 11.37
C VAL A 75 -3.43 13.25 12.67
N LYS A 76 -3.86 14.50 12.64
CA LYS A 76 -3.85 15.38 13.84
C LYS A 76 -4.78 14.87 14.95
N ALA A 77 -5.95 14.33 14.57
CA ALA A 77 -6.94 13.81 15.51
C ALA A 77 -6.66 12.37 15.99
N SER A 78 -5.71 11.69 15.37
CA SER A 78 -5.38 10.29 15.68
C SER A 78 -4.63 10.17 17.00
N ASP A 79 -4.96 9.12 17.77
CA ASP A 79 -4.20 8.67 18.94
C ASP A 79 -3.29 7.47 18.62
N ILE A 80 -3.26 7.04 17.34
CA ILE A 80 -2.49 5.87 16.89
C ILE A 80 -1.05 6.29 16.59
N ASN A 81 -0.09 5.67 17.25
CA ASN A 81 1.33 5.80 16.90
C ASN A 81 1.79 4.65 15.97
N GLU A 82 3.03 4.73 15.48
CA GLU A 82 3.60 3.74 14.56
C GLU A 82 3.57 2.31 15.16
N GLN A 83 3.88 2.13 16.43
CA GLN A 83 3.88 0.80 17.09
C GLN A 83 2.47 0.20 17.18
N GLN A 84 1.48 1.03 17.48
CA GLN A 84 0.08 0.60 17.52
C GLN A 84 -0.43 0.25 16.12
N ALA A 85 -0.04 1.00 15.11
CA ALA A 85 -0.37 0.71 13.72
C ALA A 85 0.24 -0.63 13.27
N VAL A 86 1.51 -0.89 13.59
CA VAL A 86 2.17 -2.17 13.36
C VAL A 86 1.43 -3.33 14.03
N ALA A 87 1.12 -3.20 15.33
CA ALA A 87 0.46 -4.24 16.10
C ALA A 87 -0.92 -4.60 15.51
N GLN A 88 -1.75 -3.58 15.21
CA GLN A 88 -3.09 -3.79 14.66
C GLN A 88 -3.04 -4.39 13.24
N THR A 89 -2.08 -3.96 12.42
CA THR A 89 -1.89 -4.50 11.08
C THR A 89 -1.46 -5.98 11.15
N ILE A 90 -0.48 -6.33 11.98
CA ILE A 90 -0.03 -7.71 12.15
C ILE A 90 -1.15 -8.59 12.72
N GLU A 91 -1.91 -8.12 13.72
CA GLU A 91 -3.06 -8.84 14.28
C GLU A 91 -4.10 -9.18 13.21
N PHE A 92 -4.35 -8.26 12.28
CA PHE A 92 -5.21 -8.52 11.14
C PHE A 92 -4.60 -9.55 10.18
N LEU A 93 -3.33 -9.35 9.76
CA LEU A 93 -2.68 -10.17 8.74
C LEU A 93 -2.52 -11.64 9.16
N GLN A 94 -2.20 -11.91 10.42
CA GLN A 94 -1.99 -13.28 10.93
C GLN A 94 -3.25 -14.16 10.90
N GLN A 95 -4.43 -13.58 10.72
CA GLN A 95 -5.68 -14.32 10.54
C GLN A 95 -5.80 -14.90 9.12
N TRP A 96 -5.07 -14.36 8.15
CA TRP A 96 -5.23 -14.62 6.73
C TRP A 96 -3.99 -15.20 6.06
N VAL A 97 -2.80 -14.80 6.49
CA VAL A 97 -1.53 -15.13 5.83
C VAL A 97 -0.49 -15.49 6.89
N PRO A 98 0.20 -16.63 6.78
CA PRO A 98 1.32 -16.91 7.67
C PRO A 98 2.48 -15.92 7.48
N HIS A 99 3.24 -15.68 8.57
CA HIS A 99 4.42 -14.83 8.55
C HIS A 99 5.45 -15.30 7.50
N GLY A 100 6.01 -14.35 6.75
CA GLY A 100 7.14 -14.55 5.85
C GLY A 100 6.81 -15.22 4.51
N VAL A 101 5.53 -15.46 4.19
CA VAL A 101 5.18 -16.20 2.96
C VAL A 101 4.65 -15.30 1.83
N SER A 102 3.85 -14.29 2.11
CA SER A 102 3.34 -13.40 1.07
C SER A 102 4.40 -12.39 0.63
N PRO A 103 4.63 -12.21 -0.69
CA PRO A 103 5.31 -11.02 -1.17
C PRO A 103 4.55 -9.77 -0.73
N ILE A 104 5.24 -8.63 -0.67
CA ILE A 104 4.60 -7.33 -0.53
C ILE A 104 4.03 -6.89 -1.88
N CYS A 105 2.72 -6.57 -1.94
CA CYS A 105 2.02 -6.28 -3.19
C CYS A 105 1.51 -4.83 -3.22
N GLY A 106 1.66 -4.16 -4.37
CA GLY A 106 1.16 -2.79 -4.60
C GLY A 106 1.73 -2.16 -5.86
N ASN A 107 1.47 -0.88 -6.07
CA ASN A 107 2.08 -0.08 -7.13
C ASN A 107 3.30 0.67 -6.59
N SER A 108 4.44 0.57 -7.28
CA SER A 108 5.72 1.16 -6.85
C SER A 108 6.07 0.79 -5.41
N ILE A 109 5.65 -0.39 -5.00
CA ILE A 109 5.65 -0.90 -3.62
C ILE A 109 7.04 -0.95 -2.97
N GLY A 110 8.09 -0.86 -3.78
CA GLY A 110 9.46 -0.71 -3.28
C GLY A 110 9.67 0.56 -2.48
N GLN A 111 8.92 1.63 -2.78
CA GLN A 111 8.97 2.88 -2.02
C GLN A 111 8.37 2.69 -0.62
N ASP A 112 7.17 2.09 -0.55
CA ASP A 112 6.53 1.76 0.73
C ASP A 112 7.41 0.87 1.59
N ARG A 113 8.02 -0.16 0.99
CA ARG A 113 8.92 -1.07 1.69
C ARG A 113 10.12 -0.37 2.32
N ARG A 114 10.69 0.67 1.68
CA ARG A 114 11.77 1.47 2.28
C ARG A 114 11.32 2.17 3.56
N PHE A 115 10.08 2.70 3.58
CA PHE A 115 9.51 3.32 4.77
C PHE A 115 9.22 2.28 5.86
N LEU A 116 8.64 1.12 5.49
CA LEU A 116 8.43 0.03 6.44
C LEU A 116 9.74 -0.43 7.07
N TYR A 117 10.77 -0.64 6.27
CA TYR A 117 12.09 -1.06 6.76
C TYR A 117 12.67 -0.08 7.78
N LYS A 118 12.47 1.22 7.57
CA LYS A 118 12.99 2.28 8.45
C LYS A 118 12.14 2.50 9.69
N HIS A 119 10.81 2.54 9.55
CA HIS A 119 9.89 3.00 10.58
C HIS A 119 9.08 1.87 11.22
N MET A 120 8.85 0.76 10.51
CA MET A 120 8.02 -0.36 10.94
C MET A 120 8.69 -1.71 10.66
N PRO A 121 9.92 -1.97 11.17
CA PRO A 121 10.71 -3.16 10.82
C PRO A 121 10.02 -4.48 11.19
N ASP A 122 9.22 -4.51 12.24
CA ASP A 122 8.47 -5.71 12.64
C ASP A 122 7.40 -6.07 11.60
N LEU A 123 6.71 -5.06 11.04
CA LEU A 123 5.76 -5.26 9.96
C LEU A 123 6.46 -5.59 8.65
N GLU A 124 7.59 -4.94 8.34
CA GLU A 124 8.39 -5.25 7.15
C GLU A 124 8.83 -6.72 7.16
N SER A 125 9.27 -7.24 8.30
CA SER A 125 9.68 -8.63 8.45
C SER A 125 8.54 -9.65 8.28
N TYR A 126 7.30 -9.22 8.36
CA TYR A 126 6.12 -10.06 8.15
C TYR A 126 5.98 -10.51 6.70
N PHE A 127 6.52 -9.74 5.74
CA PHE A 127 6.47 -10.06 4.33
C PHE A 127 7.61 -10.98 3.90
N HIS A 128 7.38 -11.74 2.85
CA HIS A 128 8.46 -12.39 2.11
C HIS A 128 9.35 -11.31 1.45
N TYR A 129 10.62 -11.62 1.19
CA TYR A 129 11.57 -10.65 0.59
C TYR A 129 11.22 -10.23 -0.85
N ARG A 130 10.32 -10.94 -1.53
CA ARG A 130 9.90 -10.66 -2.90
C ARG A 130 8.80 -9.62 -2.97
N TYR A 131 8.59 -9.09 -4.18
CA TYR A 131 7.61 -8.07 -4.51
C TYR A 131 6.62 -8.60 -5.56
N ILE A 132 5.37 -8.15 -5.49
CA ILE A 132 4.45 -8.05 -6.63
C ILE A 132 4.22 -6.57 -6.86
N ASP A 133 5.05 -5.97 -7.72
CA ASP A 133 4.97 -4.57 -8.07
C ASP A 133 4.22 -4.41 -9.39
N VAL A 134 2.98 -3.93 -9.33
CA VAL A 134 2.11 -3.75 -10.50
C VAL A 134 2.67 -2.70 -11.46
N SER A 135 3.40 -1.70 -10.94
CA SER A 135 4.06 -0.69 -11.77
C SER A 135 5.11 -1.29 -12.70
N THR A 136 5.74 -2.41 -12.34
CA THR A 136 6.63 -3.15 -13.24
C THR A 136 5.90 -3.63 -14.49
N LEU A 137 4.69 -4.18 -14.32
CA LEU A 137 3.88 -4.64 -15.46
C LEU A 137 3.45 -3.46 -16.33
N LYS A 138 3.07 -2.34 -15.72
CA LYS A 138 2.76 -1.09 -16.43
C LYS A 138 3.93 -0.61 -17.29
N GLU A 139 5.14 -0.60 -16.73
CA GLU A 139 6.35 -0.20 -17.45
C GLU A 139 6.71 -1.15 -18.61
N LEU A 140 6.50 -2.45 -18.44
CA LEU A 140 6.70 -3.44 -19.50
C LEU A 140 5.61 -3.31 -20.58
N THR A 141 4.35 -3.12 -20.19
CA THR A 141 3.23 -2.91 -21.11
C THR A 141 3.44 -1.67 -21.98
N ARG A 142 3.91 -0.57 -21.38
CA ARG A 142 4.24 0.65 -22.13
C ARG A 142 5.23 0.42 -23.27
N ARG A 143 6.17 -0.54 -23.10
CA ARG A 143 7.23 -0.84 -24.08
C ARG A 143 6.85 -1.90 -25.08
N TRP A 144 6.05 -2.87 -24.68
CA TRP A 144 5.82 -4.08 -25.48
C TRP A 144 4.43 -4.14 -26.10
N LYS A 145 3.44 -3.49 -25.45
CA LYS A 145 2.03 -3.51 -25.86
C LYS A 145 1.31 -2.22 -25.41
N PRO A 146 1.78 -1.03 -25.88
CA PRO A 146 1.30 0.28 -25.38
C PRO A 146 -0.19 0.50 -25.55
N GLU A 147 -0.82 -0.11 -26.54
CA GLU A 147 -2.26 -0.02 -26.81
C GLU A 147 -3.13 -0.58 -25.66
N VAL A 148 -2.56 -1.41 -24.77
CA VAL A 148 -3.26 -1.94 -23.60
C VAL A 148 -3.44 -0.88 -22.51
N LEU A 149 -2.56 0.12 -22.45
CA LEU A 149 -2.61 1.13 -21.38
C LEU A 149 -3.88 1.97 -21.39
N ASP A 150 -4.45 2.22 -22.57
CA ASP A 150 -5.66 3.05 -22.75
C ASP A 150 -6.91 2.38 -22.17
N GLY A 151 -6.87 1.07 -21.92
CA GLY A 151 -8.01 0.30 -21.40
C GLY A 151 -8.16 0.31 -19.86
N PHE A 152 -7.24 0.97 -19.14
CA PHE A 152 -7.32 1.09 -17.68
C PHE A 152 -6.96 2.51 -17.22
N SER A 153 -7.84 3.12 -16.44
CA SER A 153 -7.61 4.44 -15.82
C SER A 153 -7.86 4.38 -14.32
N LYS A 154 -7.00 5.02 -13.54
CA LYS A 154 -7.17 5.21 -12.10
C LYS A 154 -7.90 6.51 -11.81
N GLN A 155 -8.68 6.53 -10.75
CA GLN A 155 -9.35 7.75 -10.27
C GLN A 155 -8.39 8.62 -9.45
N GLY A 156 -7.40 7.99 -8.77
CA GLY A 156 -6.37 8.69 -8.01
C GLY A 156 -6.92 9.48 -6.83
N SER A 157 -7.66 8.81 -5.95
CA SER A 157 -8.23 9.44 -4.75
C SER A 157 -7.18 9.83 -3.73
N HIS A 158 -5.97 9.27 -3.81
CA HIS A 158 -4.88 9.41 -2.82
C HIS A 158 -5.36 9.11 -1.39
N LEU A 159 -6.11 8.03 -1.28
CA LEU A 159 -6.48 7.38 -0.03
C LEU A 159 -5.94 5.95 -0.09
N ALA A 160 -5.11 5.56 0.86
CA ALA A 160 -4.35 4.31 0.82
C ALA A 160 -5.22 3.07 0.48
N LEU A 161 -6.41 2.96 1.06
CA LEU A 161 -7.30 1.82 0.77
C LEU A 161 -7.82 1.79 -0.67
N ASP A 162 -8.14 2.95 -1.24
CA ASP A 162 -8.63 3.05 -2.62
C ASP A 162 -7.49 2.78 -3.60
N ASP A 163 -6.28 3.26 -3.31
CA ASP A 163 -5.09 3.03 -4.14
C ASP A 163 -4.72 1.52 -4.15
N ILE A 164 -4.94 0.79 -3.04
CA ILE A 164 -4.83 -0.67 -3.03
C ILE A 164 -5.88 -1.32 -3.94
N ARG A 165 -7.15 -0.90 -3.85
CA ARG A 165 -8.23 -1.44 -4.68
C ARG A 165 -7.95 -1.22 -6.17
N GLU A 166 -7.47 -0.04 -6.53
CA GLU A 166 -7.04 0.29 -7.89
C GLU A 166 -5.84 -0.56 -8.34
N SER A 167 -4.87 -0.82 -7.46
CA SER A 167 -3.71 -1.67 -7.74
C SER A 167 -4.12 -3.12 -8.03
N ILE A 168 -5.06 -3.66 -7.25
CA ILE A 168 -5.63 -5.00 -7.48
C ILE A 168 -6.38 -5.04 -8.82
N ALA A 169 -7.19 -4.03 -9.11
CA ALA A 169 -7.95 -3.93 -10.36
C ALA A 169 -7.01 -3.81 -11.57
N GLU A 170 -5.93 -3.02 -11.45
CA GLU A 170 -4.90 -2.86 -12.48
C GLU A 170 -4.19 -4.20 -12.76
N LEU A 171 -3.82 -4.96 -11.71
CA LEU A 171 -3.22 -6.28 -11.89
C LEU A 171 -4.19 -7.29 -12.55
N LYS A 172 -5.48 -7.27 -12.16
CA LYS A 172 -6.51 -8.07 -12.84
C LYS A 172 -6.61 -7.75 -14.33
N TYR A 173 -6.58 -6.47 -14.66
CA TYR A 173 -6.61 -6.01 -16.05
C TYR A 173 -5.39 -6.50 -16.83
N TYR A 174 -4.17 -6.37 -16.29
CA TYR A 174 -2.97 -6.87 -16.95
C TYR A 174 -2.99 -8.41 -17.08
N ARG A 175 -3.48 -9.13 -16.09
CA ARG A 175 -3.65 -10.58 -16.18
C ARG A 175 -4.52 -11.00 -17.37
N GLN A 176 -5.56 -10.24 -17.68
CA GLN A 176 -6.48 -10.55 -18.78
C GLN A 176 -5.96 -10.12 -20.16
N THR A 177 -5.09 -9.11 -20.20
CA THR A 177 -4.73 -8.46 -21.48
C THR A 177 -3.30 -8.74 -21.92
N ILE A 178 -2.38 -9.04 -20.99
CA ILE A 178 -0.96 -9.24 -21.28
C ILE A 178 -0.59 -10.71 -21.17
N PHE A 179 -1.10 -11.42 -20.14
CA PHE A 179 -0.73 -12.81 -19.93
C PHE A 179 -1.62 -13.74 -20.76
N THR A 180 -0.97 -14.69 -21.45
CA THR A 180 -1.64 -15.77 -22.18
C THR A 180 -1.65 -17.01 -21.26
N ILE A 181 -2.64 -17.07 -20.37
CA ILE A 181 -2.83 -18.18 -19.41
C ILE A 181 -4.22 -18.74 -19.51
#